data_b9f1a9bb9403e71891bea427cfd24f43
#
_entry.id   b9f1a9bb9403e71891bea427cfd24f43
#
_cell.length_a   1.000
_cell.length_b   1.000
_cell.length_c   1.000
_cell.angle_alpha   90.00
_cell.angle_beta   90.00
_cell.angle_gamma   90.00
#
_symmetry.space_group_name_H-M   'P 1'
#
loop_
_entity.id
_entity.type
_entity.pdbx_description
1 polymer ?
#
loop_
_entity_poly.entity_id
_entity_poly.type
_entity_poly.pdbx_seq_one_letter_code
_entity_poly.pdbx_strand_id
1 'polypeptide(L)'
;MRKILAGVSAGTFALLYGMLVLVLLIIFELTGVPLITAVIASAIVLLIQFLISPFLTDLTQRWFYKTKFGAEMPPYLKAFIEQVCHEQNMKYPKMGFIDDGAPNAFTYGHTKNNARIVLTRGIFELLTEDEVKAVVAHELGHAIHYDMLLMTAAELVPTVLYAIARGLMEGMKSSDGDSDSSKSAAAQAIIAAVAYLLYIIAQYIVLWFSRTREYFADEYAVEATKNPEALSRALIQIGFGLSTHADTKDRKRGMSASSTNAMGIFDTKASKSLVVSCFVDGEIDKTHIKNAMKWELWNTWAKWYELNSTHPLISKRLQAIDRLAPQYGRAPFVNFDLQKPESYLDDFFREIAISIAPVIAFLAAAVVAAVLFIQERMGLLWVAAVLLIVSAVLSLLKYRFTHPANAYHEATVAGLLAEPKVSGIRSIPCELKGTIIGRGDPGCIFNEDFVLQDDTGIIFLDYNQPLFILNKIFALFRAKDNLDQTATVRGWYRRSPVPYVELYTIEAGGKTKKIFTYGVGKVLRWLYLVLAVAALAAVFML
;
A
#
# COMPACT_ATOMS: atom_id res chain seq x y z
N MET A 1 23.70 -8.90 14.68
CA MET A 1 22.27 -8.97 14.43
C MET A 1 21.39 -8.94 15.68
N ARG A 2 21.27 -9.99 16.52
CA ARG A 2 20.35 -10.06 17.69
C ARG A 2 20.42 -8.86 18.65
N LYS A 3 21.60 -8.29 18.94
CA LYS A 3 21.75 -7.11 19.82
C LYS A 3 21.16 -5.84 19.20
N ILE A 4 21.33 -5.65 17.88
CA ILE A 4 20.78 -4.49 17.15
C ILE A 4 19.25 -4.60 17.13
N LEU A 5 18.70 -5.77 16.80
CA LEU A 5 17.28 -6.02 16.80
C LEU A 5 16.65 -5.79 18.18
N ALA A 6 17.30 -6.29 19.25
CA ALA A 6 16.84 -6.07 20.62
C ALA A 6 16.84 -4.57 20.97
N GLY A 7 17.87 -3.82 20.55
CA GLY A 7 17.95 -2.37 20.75
C GLY A 7 16.85 -1.60 20.01
N VAL A 8 16.60 -1.94 18.74
CA VAL A 8 15.51 -1.34 17.95
C VAL A 8 14.15 -1.65 18.58
N SER A 9 13.92 -2.90 18.97
CA SER A 9 12.66 -3.29 19.63
C SER A 9 12.48 -2.53 20.95
N ALA A 10 13.49 -2.50 21.82
CA ALA A 10 13.42 -1.79 23.11
C ALA A 10 13.15 -0.29 22.92
N GLY A 11 13.83 0.37 21.96
CA GLY A 11 13.60 1.78 21.64
C GLY A 11 12.20 2.05 21.13
N THR A 12 11.68 1.19 20.24
CA THR A 12 10.30 1.28 19.74
C THR A 12 9.27 1.16 20.85
N PHE A 13 9.44 0.17 21.74
CA PHE A 13 8.54 0.00 22.88
C PHE A 13 8.61 1.14 23.87
N ALA A 14 9.81 1.63 24.20
CA ALA A 14 9.96 2.79 25.09
C ALA A 14 9.23 4.02 24.54
N LEU A 15 9.31 4.27 23.22
CA LEU A 15 8.62 5.38 22.58
C LEU A 15 7.09 5.18 22.57
N LEU A 16 6.61 4.02 22.11
CA LEU A 16 5.18 3.73 22.01
C LEU A 16 4.50 3.75 23.37
N TYR A 17 5.03 3.03 24.34
CA TYR A 17 4.42 2.96 25.68
C TYR A 17 4.61 4.27 26.46
N GLY A 18 5.69 5.01 26.21
CA GLY A 18 5.85 6.38 26.74
C GLY A 18 4.75 7.32 26.27
N MET A 19 4.37 7.26 24.98
CA MET A 19 3.23 8.02 24.45
C MET A 19 1.89 7.64 25.10
N LEU A 20 1.66 6.33 25.30
CA LEU A 20 0.45 5.85 25.97
C LEU A 20 0.38 6.35 27.41
N VAL A 21 1.48 6.22 28.17
CA VAL A 21 1.56 6.72 29.55
C VAL A 21 1.31 8.23 29.60
N LEU A 22 1.85 9.00 28.67
CA LEU A 22 1.60 10.45 28.61
C LEU A 22 0.10 10.78 28.47
N VAL A 23 -0.61 10.09 27.56
CA VAL A 23 -2.06 10.30 27.38
C VAL A 23 -2.82 9.91 28.64
N LEU A 24 -2.48 8.80 29.27
CA LEU A 24 -3.13 8.34 30.49
C LEU A 24 -2.89 9.32 31.65
N LEU A 25 -1.70 9.92 31.77
CA LEU A 25 -1.41 10.97 32.76
C LEU A 25 -2.25 12.22 32.51
N ILE A 26 -2.40 12.65 31.26
CA ILE A 26 -3.25 13.80 30.90
C ILE A 26 -4.72 13.51 31.26
N ILE A 27 -5.21 12.31 31.00
CA ILE A 27 -6.58 11.90 31.36
C ILE A 27 -6.75 11.94 32.89
N PHE A 28 -5.80 11.38 33.65
CA PHE A 28 -5.83 11.38 35.10
C PHE A 28 -5.88 12.80 35.68
N GLU A 29 -5.01 13.69 35.21
CA GLU A 29 -4.93 15.07 35.67
C GLU A 29 -6.23 15.86 35.39
N LEU A 30 -6.86 15.61 34.23
CA LEU A 30 -8.05 16.36 33.83
C LEU A 30 -9.37 15.77 34.31
N THR A 31 -9.44 14.46 34.59
CA THR A 31 -10.68 13.76 34.94
C THR A 31 -10.71 13.17 36.34
N GLY A 32 -9.55 13.08 37.02
CA GLY A 32 -9.40 12.42 38.31
C GLY A 32 -9.61 10.89 38.27
N VAL A 33 -9.78 10.29 37.07
CA VAL A 33 -9.94 8.81 36.93
C VAL A 33 -8.61 8.14 37.25
N PRO A 34 -8.58 7.15 38.18
CA PRO A 34 -7.34 6.48 38.54
C PRO A 34 -6.67 5.80 37.34
N LEU A 35 -5.47 6.23 37.01
CA LEU A 35 -4.69 5.72 35.89
C LEU A 35 -4.53 4.19 35.92
N ILE A 36 -4.35 3.65 37.12
CA ILE A 36 -4.10 2.24 37.34
C ILE A 36 -5.26 1.34 36.84
N THR A 37 -6.51 1.81 36.96
CA THR A 37 -7.67 1.03 36.51
C THR A 37 -7.76 0.93 35.00
N ALA A 38 -7.47 2.05 34.29
CA ALA A 38 -7.43 2.07 32.82
C ALA A 38 -6.28 1.20 32.27
N VAL A 39 -5.11 1.27 32.91
CA VAL A 39 -3.94 0.44 32.54
C VAL A 39 -4.23 -1.05 32.76
N ILE A 40 -4.79 -1.44 33.91
CA ILE A 40 -5.12 -2.82 34.19
C ILE A 40 -6.17 -3.35 33.22
N ALA A 41 -7.25 -2.60 32.97
CA ALA A 41 -8.31 -3.01 32.04
C ALA A 41 -7.75 -3.20 30.61
N SER A 42 -6.94 -2.25 30.14
CA SER A 42 -6.28 -2.36 28.85
C SER A 42 -5.34 -3.58 28.77
N ALA A 43 -4.51 -3.79 29.78
CA ALA A 43 -3.61 -4.94 29.85
C ALA A 43 -4.35 -6.29 29.82
N ILE A 44 -5.51 -6.40 30.51
CA ILE A 44 -6.35 -7.60 30.49
C ILE A 44 -6.92 -7.86 29.10
N VAL A 45 -7.50 -6.83 28.45
CA VAL A 45 -8.06 -6.96 27.09
C VAL A 45 -7.01 -7.45 26.11
N LEU A 46 -5.80 -6.93 26.23
CA LEU A 46 -4.69 -7.28 25.36
C LEU A 46 -4.17 -8.69 25.59
N LEU A 47 -4.05 -9.08 26.86
CA LEU A 47 -3.67 -10.45 27.20
C LEU A 47 -4.68 -11.44 26.62
N ILE A 48 -5.98 -11.15 26.76
CA ILE A 48 -7.05 -11.96 26.17
C ILE A 48 -6.92 -12.01 24.65
N GLN A 49 -6.77 -10.85 24.00
CA GLN A 49 -6.61 -10.77 22.55
C GLN A 49 -5.36 -11.54 22.08
N PHE A 50 -4.22 -11.35 22.75
CA PHE A 50 -2.99 -12.08 22.44
C PHE A 50 -3.18 -13.59 22.56
N LEU A 51 -3.77 -14.08 23.66
CA LEU A 51 -3.98 -15.51 23.89
C LEU A 51 -4.94 -16.14 22.88
N ILE A 52 -5.97 -15.43 22.46
CA ILE A 52 -7.01 -15.94 21.56
C ILE A 52 -6.64 -15.81 20.07
N SER A 53 -5.84 -14.79 19.70
CA SER A 53 -5.57 -14.40 18.30
C SER A 53 -5.14 -15.57 17.39
N PRO A 54 -4.14 -16.41 17.70
CA PRO A 54 -3.74 -17.48 16.78
C PRO A 54 -4.80 -18.57 16.61
N PHE A 55 -5.66 -18.77 17.59
CA PHE A 55 -6.76 -19.74 17.49
C PHE A 55 -7.88 -19.22 16.60
N LEU A 56 -8.20 -17.92 16.69
CA LEU A 56 -9.14 -17.27 15.78
C LEU A 56 -8.58 -17.28 14.35
N THR A 57 -7.29 -17.04 14.21
CA THR A 57 -6.62 -17.14 12.91
C THR A 57 -6.65 -18.56 12.36
N ASP A 58 -6.37 -19.61 13.18
CA ASP A 58 -6.52 -21.02 12.77
C ASP A 58 -7.95 -21.30 12.28
N LEU A 59 -8.97 -20.78 12.99
CA LEU A 59 -10.38 -20.97 12.64
C LEU A 59 -10.72 -20.28 11.31
N THR A 60 -10.30 -19.03 11.16
CA THR A 60 -10.46 -18.25 9.92
C THR A 60 -9.78 -18.95 8.75
N GLN A 61 -8.55 -19.40 8.93
CA GLN A 61 -7.79 -20.13 7.91
C GLN A 61 -8.51 -21.41 7.48
N ARG A 62 -9.07 -22.16 8.42
CA ARG A 62 -9.81 -23.42 8.10
C ARG A 62 -11.14 -23.15 7.40
N TRP A 63 -11.90 -22.17 7.85
CA TRP A 63 -13.27 -21.95 7.37
C TRP A 63 -13.31 -21.18 6.06
N PHE A 64 -12.53 -20.12 5.97
CA PHE A 64 -12.57 -19.23 4.81
C PHE A 64 -11.55 -19.63 3.74
N TYR A 65 -10.33 -20.00 4.13
CA TYR A 65 -9.25 -20.33 3.18
C TYR A 65 -9.07 -21.83 2.96
N LYS A 66 -9.83 -22.66 3.66
CA LYS A 66 -9.75 -24.12 3.59
C LYS A 66 -8.33 -24.67 3.80
N THR A 67 -7.55 -23.99 4.63
CA THR A 67 -6.19 -24.37 4.94
C THR A 67 -6.11 -25.76 5.52
N LYS A 68 -5.32 -26.62 4.91
CA LYS A 68 -5.03 -27.98 5.38
C LYS A 68 -3.82 -27.91 6.32
N PHE A 69 -4.06 -27.96 7.63
CA PHE A 69 -2.98 -28.03 8.60
C PHE A 69 -2.47 -29.47 8.76
N GLY A 70 -1.14 -29.61 9.02
CA GLY A 70 -0.46 -30.90 9.09
C GLY A 70 -0.24 -31.53 7.72
N ALA A 71 -0.29 -30.72 6.64
CA ALA A 71 0.05 -31.18 5.29
C ALA A 71 1.51 -31.64 5.25
N GLU A 72 1.76 -32.76 4.57
CA GLU A 72 3.10 -33.22 4.32
C GLU A 72 3.81 -32.26 3.35
N MET A 73 4.97 -31.77 3.78
CA MET A 73 5.82 -30.95 2.92
C MET A 73 6.72 -31.83 2.06
N PRO A 74 7.14 -31.34 0.87
CA PRO A 74 8.12 -32.04 0.05
C PRO A 74 9.36 -32.44 0.88
N PRO A 75 9.98 -33.61 0.62
CA PRO A 75 11.09 -34.13 1.44
C PRO A 75 12.23 -33.15 1.64
N TYR A 76 12.61 -32.41 0.58
CA TYR A 76 13.68 -31.42 0.62
C TYR A 76 13.38 -30.26 1.58
N LEU A 77 12.10 -29.84 1.61
CA LEU A 77 11.66 -28.73 2.47
C LEU A 77 11.52 -29.18 3.92
N LYS A 78 10.98 -30.40 4.13
CA LYS A 78 10.87 -30.99 5.46
C LYS A 78 12.23 -31.14 6.11
N ALA A 79 13.21 -31.71 5.39
CA ALA A 79 14.59 -31.86 5.90
C ALA A 79 15.23 -30.51 6.24
N PHE A 80 15.02 -29.48 5.39
CA PHE A 80 15.51 -28.12 5.65
C PHE A 80 14.89 -27.52 6.92
N ILE A 81 13.57 -27.62 7.09
CA ILE A 81 12.88 -27.09 8.27
C ILE A 81 13.36 -27.83 9.54
N GLU A 82 13.51 -29.17 9.50
CA GLU A 82 13.99 -29.96 10.61
C GLU A 82 15.43 -29.55 11.03
N GLN A 83 16.31 -29.31 10.06
CA GLN A 83 17.64 -28.80 10.30
C GLN A 83 17.61 -27.44 11.03
N VAL A 84 16.84 -26.46 10.50
CA VAL A 84 16.69 -25.14 11.11
C VAL A 84 16.12 -25.24 12.52
N CYS A 85 15.11 -26.09 12.72
CA CYS A 85 14.50 -26.29 14.03
C CYS A 85 15.50 -26.85 15.05
N HIS A 86 16.36 -27.78 14.64
CA HIS A 86 17.42 -28.33 15.48
C HIS A 86 18.46 -27.25 15.83
N GLU A 87 18.95 -26.48 14.84
CA GLU A 87 19.94 -25.43 15.04
C GLU A 87 19.44 -24.30 15.95
N GLN A 88 18.15 -23.93 15.85
CA GLN A 88 17.53 -22.85 16.61
C GLN A 88 16.84 -23.29 17.90
N ASN A 89 16.93 -24.57 18.24
CA ASN A 89 16.26 -25.18 19.39
C ASN A 89 14.77 -24.75 19.47
N MET A 90 14.03 -25.04 18.40
CA MET A 90 12.59 -24.75 18.27
C MET A 90 11.82 -25.98 17.85
N LYS A 91 10.54 -26.05 18.22
CA LYS A 91 9.64 -27.10 17.75
C LYS A 91 9.38 -26.91 16.26
N TYR A 92 9.16 -28.03 15.56
CA TYR A 92 8.70 -28.00 14.16
C TYR A 92 7.39 -27.22 14.07
N PRO A 93 7.32 -26.18 13.20
CA PRO A 93 6.13 -25.34 13.09
C PRO A 93 4.96 -26.14 12.52
N LYS A 94 3.74 -25.73 12.86
CA LYS A 94 2.55 -26.34 12.27
C LYS A 94 2.37 -25.86 10.84
N MET A 95 2.70 -26.70 9.88
CA MET A 95 2.60 -26.37 8.46
C MET A 95 1.14 -26.37 8.00
N GLY A 96 0.76 -25.35 7.25
CA GLY A 96 -0.53 -25.20 6.58
C GLY A 96 -0.35 -25.10 5.07
N PHE A 97 -1.29 -25.67 4.34
CA PHE A 97 -1.31 -25.60 2.88
C PHE A 97 -2.66 -25.07 2.40
N ILE A 98 -2.60 -24.07 1.50
CA ILE A 98 -3.78 -23.52 0.81
C ILE A 98 -3.68 -23.86 -0.67
N ASP A 99 -4.74 -24.45 -1.20
CA ASP A 99 -4.84 -24.76 -2.64
C ASP A 99 -5.26 -23.50 -3.41
N ASP A 100 -4.33 -22.54 -3.49
CA ASP A 100 -4.45 -21.29 -4.24
C ASP A 100 -3.24 -21.13 -5.15
N GLY A 101 -3.47 -20.81 -6.43
CA GLY A 101 -2.41 -20.58 -7.41
C GLY A 101 -1.67 -19.25 -7.23
N ALA A 102 -2.19 -18.32 -6.43
CA ALA A 102 -1.48 -17.10 -6.08
C ALA A 102 -0.33 -17.43 -5.10
N PRO A 103 0.94 -17.12 -5.43
CA PRO A 103 2.06 -17.45 -4.55
C PRO A 103 2.02 -16.59 -3.30
N ASN A 104 1.91 -17.22 -2.14
CA ASN A 104 1.95 -16.53 -0.85
C ASN A 104 2.47 -17.46 0.26
N ALA A 105 3.17 -16.85 1.24
CA ALA A 105 3.60 -17.48 2.46
C ALA A 105 3.40 -16.53 3.63
N PHE A 106 3.07 -17.04 4.82
CA PHE A 106 2.97 -16.22 6.02
C PHE A 106 3.09 -17.04 7.29
N THR A 107 3.58 -16.37 8.33
CA THR A 107 3.79 -16.95 9.66
C THR A 107 2.94 -16.24 10.71
N TYR A 108 2.32 -17.01 11.61
CA TYR A 108 1.61 -16.48 12.78
C TYR A 108 1.70 -17.44 13.96
N GLY A 109 1.40 -16.93 15.16
CA GLY A 109 1.48 -17.67 16.40
C GLY A 109 1.79 -16.77 17.59
N HIS A 110 2.19 -17.35 18.72
CA HIS A 110 2.62 -16.58 19.89
C HIS A 110 4.15 -16.52 19.99
N THR A 111 4.81 -17.63 19.77
CA THR A 111 6.25 -17.80 19.96
C THR A 111 6.82 -18.74 18.90
N LYS A 112 8.14 -18.84 18.81
CA LYS A 112 8.83 -19.77 17.91
C LYS A 112 8.37 -21.24 18.07
N ASN A 113 7.99 -21.64 19.30
CA ASN A 113 7.56 -23.02 19.61
C ASN A 113 6.07 -23.26 19.37
N ASN A 114 5.32 -22.22 19.00
CA ASN A 114 3.91 -22.29 18.65
C ASN A 114 3.65 -21.52 17.34
N ALA A 115 4.58 -21.60 16.41
CA ALA A 115 4.49 -20.98 15.10
C ALA A 115 3.66 -21.84 14.13
N ARG A 116 2.90 -21.17 13.26
CA ARG A 116 2.27 -21.74 12.07
C ARG A 116 2.87 -21.07 10.87
N ILE A 117 3.24 -21.88 9.87
CA ILE A 117 3.68 -21.40 8.56
C ILE A 117 2.73 -21.93 7.53
N VAL A 118 2.13 -21.04 6.77
CA VAL A 118 1.15 -21.39 5.73
C VAL A 118 1.74 -21.05 4.37
N LEU A 119 1.66 -21.99 3.44
CA LEU A 119 2.15 -21.87 2.08
C LEU A 119 1.00 -22.12 1.11
N THR A 120 0.94 -21.37 0.02
CA THR A 120 0.01 -21.61 -1.07
C THR A 120 0.61 -22.53 -2.12
N ARG A 121 -0.25 -23.18 -2.92
CA ARG A 121 0.15 -24.01 -4.06
C ARG A 121 1.04 -23.25 -5.04
N GLY A 122 0.71 -21.95 -5.30
CA GLY A 122 1.46 -21.11 -6.21
C GLY A 122 2.95 -20.95 -5.86
N ILE A 123 3.33 -21.07 -4.57
CA ILE A 123 4.75 -21.08 -4.16
C ILE A 123 5.49 -22.26 -4.79
N PHE A 124 4.90 -23.45 -4.78
CA PHE A 124 5.53 -24.66 -5.30
C PHE A 124 5.48 -24.75 -6.82
N GLU A 125 4.53 -24.08 -7.46
CA GLU A 125 4.41 -24.06 -8.92
C GLU A 125 5.35 -23.05 -9.58
N LEU A 126 5.63 -21.94 -8.86
CA LEU A 126 6.38 -20.81 -9.41
C LEU A 126 7.86 -20.83 -9.05
N LEU A 127 8.22 -21.33 -7.87
CA LEU A 127 9.56 -21.22 -7.31
C LEU A 127 10.33 -22.54 -7.40
N THR A 128 11.65 -22.44 -7.61
CA THR A 128 12.57 -23.56 -7.47
C THR A 128 12.71 -24.00 -6.02
N GLU A 129 13.23 -25.20 -5.76
CA GLU A 129 13.42 -25.71 -4.39
C GLU A 129 14.25 -24.79 -3.51
N ASP A 130 15.29 -24.16 -4.04
CA ASP A 130 16.15 -23.24 -3.28
C ASP A 130 15.42 -21.92 -2.99
N GLU A 131 14.61 -21.44 -3.91
CA GLU A 131 13.76 -20.26 -3.70
C GLU A 131 12.67 -20.54 -2.67
N VAL A 132 12.04 -21.73 -2.69
CA VAL A 132 11.08 -22.15 -1.65
C VAL A 132 11.75 -22.23 -0.28
N LYS A 133 12.96 -22.81 -0.18
CA LYS A 133 13.74 -22.81 1.07
C LYS A 133 14.03 -21.41 1.57
N ALA A 134 14.37 -20.48 0.66
CA ALA A 134 14.65 -19.08 1.04
C ALA A 134 13.41 -18.37 1.58
N VAL A 135 12.24 -18.58 0.96
CA VAL A 135 10.95 -18.06 1.46
C VAL A 135 10.60 -18.65 2.82
N VAL A 136 10.71 -19.96 2.99
CA VAL A 136 10.40 -20.61 4.27
C VAL A 136 11.41 -20.22 5.35
N ALA A 137 12.69 -19.99 4.99
CA ALA A 137 13.69 -19.47 5.92
C ALA A 137 13.36 -18.05 6.39
N HIS A 138 12.84 -17.21 5.50
CA HIS A 138 12.32 -15.87 5.86
C HIS A 138 11.18 -15.98 6.86
N GLU A 139 10.19 -16.84 6.62
CA GLU A 139 9.07 -17.10 7.52
C GLU A 139 9.53 -17.64 8.88
N LEU A 140 10.50 -18.55 8.87
CA LEU A 140 11.13 -19.04 10.10
C LEU A 140 11.86 -17.92 10.85
N GLY A 141 12.46 -16.97 10.12
CA GLY A 141 13.10 -15.77 10.68
C GLY A 141 12.14 -14.98 11.56
N HIS A 142 10.92 -14.74 11.11
CA HIS A 142 9.88 -14.08 11.90
C HIS A 142 9.56 -14.82 13.21
N ALA A 143 9.45 -16.15 13.13
CA ALA A 143 9.21 -16.98 14.32
C ALA A 143 10.39 -16.93 15.32
N ILE A 144 11.62 -17.03 14.81
CA ILE A 144 12.86 -17.05 15.60
C ILE A 144 13.12 -15.70 16.28
N HIS A 145 12.75 -14.59 15.63
CA HIS A 145 12.90 -13.24 16.14
C HIS A 145 11.72 -12.79 17.04
N TYR A 146 10.72 -13.66 17.26
CA TYR A 146 9.52 -13.35 18.04
C TYR A 146 8.70 -12.20 17.45
N ASP A 147 8.71 -12.03 16.13
CA ASP A 147 8.06 -10.93 15.43
C ASP A 147 6.56 -10.88 15.71
N MET A 148 5.91 -12.03 15.75
CA MET A 148 4.49 -12.16 16.04
C MET A 148 4.12 -11.55 17.40
N LEU A 149 4.91 -11.84 18.45
CA LEU A 149 4.70 -11.29 19.79
C LEU A 149 4.98 -9.79 19.82
N LEU A 150 6.12 -9.39 19.24
CA LEU A 150 6.57 -8.00 19.28
C LEU A 150 5.64 -7.10 18.46
N MET A 151 5.18 -7.54 17.29
CA MET A 151 4.23 -6.76 16.49
C MET A 151 2.88 -6.64 17.18
N THR A 152 2.36 -7.73 17.77
CA THR A 152 1.11 -7.67 18.54
C THR A 152 1.22 -6.67 19.70
N ALA A 153 2.32 -6.69 20.44
CA ALA A 153 2.55 -5.74 21.52
C ALA A 153 2.71 -4.29 21.02
N ALA A 154 3.33 -4.07 19.85
CA ALA A 154 3.49 -2.74 19.29
C ALA A 154 2.17 -2.16 18.79
N GLU A 155 1.34 -2.95 18.10
CA GLU A 155 0.04 -2.54 17.56
C GLU A 155 -1.00 -2.23 18.63
N LEU A 156 -0.75 -2.67 19.85
CA LEU A 156 -1.56 -2.35 21.00
C LEU A 156 -1.71 -0.88 21.24
N VAL A 157 -0.59 -0.16 21.24
CA VAL A 157 -0.55 1.25 21.63
C VAL A 157 -1.43 2.11 20.71
N PRO A 158 -1.30 2.05 19.37
CA PRO A 158 -2.20 2.81 18.50
C PRO A 158 -3.67 2.37 18.67
N THR A 159 -3.95 1.08 18.91
CA THR A 159 -5.32 0.61 19.14
C THR A 159 -5.95 1.25 20.37
N VAL A 160 -5.23 1.31 21.49
CA VAL A 160 -5.71 1.94 22.73
C VAL A 160 -5.87 3.45 22.55
N LEU A 161 -4.90 4.14 21.93
CA LEU A 161 -4.98 5.57 21.66
C LEU A 161 -6.19 5.92 20.78
N TYR A 162 -6.46 5.12 19.76
CA TYR A 162 -7.65 5.27 18.91
C TYR A 162 -8.95 5.05 19.70
N ALA A 163 -9.00 4.01 20.53
CA ALA A 163 -10.18 3.71 21.36
C ALA A 163 -10.47 4.87 22.35
N ILE A 164 -9.43 5.45 22.97
CA ILE A 164 -9.56 6.63 23.85
C ILE A 164 -10.11 7.81 23.04
N ALA A 165 -9.49 8.15 21.92
CA ALA A 165 -9.93 9.28 21.09
C ALA A 165 -11.38 9.13 20.64
N ARG A 166 -11.76 7.94 20.16
CA ARG A 166 -13.11 7.64 19.69
C ARG A 166 -14.13 7.68 20.83
N GLY A 167 -13.83 7.05 21.95
CA GLY A 167 -14.73 7.03 23.12
C GLY A 167 -15.04 8.43 23.64
N LEU A 168 -14.03 9.31 23.70
CA LEU A 168 -14.23 10.71 24.10
C LEU A 168 -15.05 11.48 23.06
N MET A 169 -14.84 11.28 21.75
CA MET A 169 -15.64 11.92 20.70
C MET A 169 -17.10 11.45 20.69
N GLU A 170 -17.37 10.17 20.96
CA GLU A 170 -18.73 9.62 21.08
C GLU A 170 -19.43 10.15 22.35
N GLY A 171 -18.72 10.27 23.47
CA GLY A 171 -19.21 10.84 24.71
C GLY A 171 -19.67 12.31 24.59
N MET A 172 -18.94 13.11 23.80
CA MET A 172 -19.33 14.50 23.52
C MET A 172 -20.65 14.64 22.75
N LYS A 173 -20.99 13.69 21.89
CA LYS A 173 -22.24 13.69 21.11
C LYS A 173 -23.47 13.38 21.95
N SER A 174 -23.31 12.71 23.07
CA SER A 174 -24.40 12.28 23.96
C SER A 174 -24.68 13.26 25.12
N SER A 175 -23.88 14.32 25.26
CA SER A 175 -24.01 15.33 26.34
C SER A 175 -24.94 16.46 25.88
N ASP A 176 -26.23 16.38 26.21
CA ASP A 176 -27.21 17.46 25.99
C ASP A 176 -27.13 18.54 27.09
N GLY A 177 -26.74 19.73 26.68
CA GLY A 177 -27.43 20.99 27.03
C GLY A 177 -27.27 21.64 28.40
N ASP A 178 -26.25 21.36 29.27
CA ASP A 178 -26.06 22.15 30.50
C ASP A 178 -24.78 23.00 30.47
N SER A 179 -24.83 24.25 30.94
CA SER A 179 -23.74 25.23 30.78
C SER A 179 -22.42 24.89 31.50
N ASP A 180 -22.43 24.05 32.52
CA ASP A 180 -21.22 23.48 33.14
C ASP A 180 -20.59 22.36 32.27
N SER A 181 -21.35 21.82 31.30
CA SER A 181 -20.90 20.81 30.36
C SER A 181 -19.93 21.37 29.28
N SER A 182 -19.94 22.68 29.02
CA SER A 182 -19.14 23.29 27.95
C SER A 182 -17.63 23.25 28.23
N LYS A 183 -17.21 23.48 29.48
CA LYS A 183 -15.78 23.38 29.87
C LYS A 183 -15.30 21.93 29.87
N SER A 184 -16.14 21.00 30.34
CA SER A 184 -15.86 19.57 30.32
C SER A 184 -15.76 19.04 28.87
N ALA A 185 -16.69 19.47 28.00
CA ALA A 185 -16.65 19.11 26.58
C ALA A 185 -15.41 19.64 25.86
N ALA A 186 -14.97 20.87 26.15
CA ALA A 186 -13.73 21.42 25.58
C ALA A 186 -12.48 20.64 26.03
N ALA A 187 -12.40 20.30 27.32
CA ALA A 187 -11.30 19.46 27.84
C ALA A 187 -11.29 18.07 27.17
N GLN A 188 -12.46 17.42 27.05
CA GLN A 188 -12.59 16.12 26.34
C GLN A 188 -12.19 16.22 24.87
N ALA A 189 -12.55 17.31 24.17
CA ALA A 189 -12.17 17.54 22.78
C ALA A 189 -10.65 17.66 22.61
N ILE A 190 -9.98 18.38 23.53
CA ILE A 190 -8.52 18.53 23.52
C ILE A 190 -7.84 17.16 23.74
N ILE A 191 -8.29 16.40 24.74
CA ILE A 191 -7.73 15.06 25.02
C ILE A 191 -7.95 14.13 23.80
N ALA A 192 -9.16 14.15 23.22
CA ALA A 192 -9.46 13.34 22.05
C ALA A 192 -8.56 13.71 20.86
N ALA A 193 -8.34 15.00 20.61
CA ALA A 193 -7.46 15.47 19.55
C ALA A 193 -5.99 15.07 19.78
N VAL A 194 -5.48 15.19 21.00
CA VAL A 194 -4.12 14.76 21.36
C VAL A 194 -3.98 13.24 21.23
N ALA A 195 -4.93 12.47 21.76
CA ALA A 195 -4.91 11.01 21.64
C ALA A 195 -4.97 10.56 20.18
N TYR A 196 -5.77 11.22 19.33
CA TYR A 196 -5.85 10.93 17.92
C TYR A 196 -4.55 11.28 17.16
N LEU A 197 -3.92 12.42 17.49
CA LEU A 197 -2.63 12.78 16.92
C LEU A 197 -1.55 11.76 17.29
N LEU A 198 -1.49 11.36 18.55
CA LEU A 198 -0.54 10.36 19.03
C LEU A 198 -0.83 8.97 18.45
N TYR A 199 -2.10 8.62 18.23
CA TYR A 199 -2.49 7.42 17.46
C TYR A 199 -1.86 7.43 16.06
N ILE A 200 -1.95 8.54 15.33
CA ILE A 200 -1.36 8.63 13.98
C ILE A 200 0.17 8.44 14.04
N ILE A 201 0.84 9.11 14.99
CA ILE A 201 2.29 8.97 15.17
C ILE A 201 2.66 7.52 15.53
N ALA A 202 1.92 6.90 16.45
CA ALA A 202 2.13 5.51 16.85
C ALA A 202 1.97 4.54 15.67
N GLN A 203 0.98 4.76 14.78
CA GLN A 203 0.81 3.96 13.57
C GLN A 203 2.06 4.00 12.69
N TYR A 204 2.64 5.18 12.45
CA TYR A 204 3.86 5.29 11.63
C TYR A 204 5.09 4.64 12.29
N ILE A 205 5.16 4.68 13.63
CA ILE A 205 6.22 3.98 14.39
C ILE A 205 6.06 2.46 14.22
N VAL A 206 4.86 1.93 14.34
CA VAL A 206 4.56 0.50 14.13
C VAL A 206 4.88 0.07 12.70
N LEU A 207 4.48 0.84 11.69
CA LEU A 207 4.82 0.58 10.29
C LEU A 207 6.33 0.60 10.04
N TRP A 208 7.05 1.56 10.63
CA TRP A 208 8.52 1.58 10.56
C TRP A 208 9.14 0.36 11.22
N PHE A 209 8.64 -0.04 12.38
CA PHE A 209 9.10 -1.22 13.10
C PHE A 209 8.85 -2.51 12.30
N SER A 210 7.65 -2.66 11.71
CA SER A 210 7.33 -3.77 10.80
C SER A 210 8.34 -3.88 9.66
N ARG A 211 8.59 -2.78 8.93
CA ARG A 211 9.58 -2.75 7.84
C ARG A 211 10.99 -3.12 8.29
N THR A 212 11.38 -2.70 9.48
CA THR A 212 12.71 -3.04 10.02
C THR A 212 12.85 -4.54 10.25
N ARG A 213 11.79 -5.20 10.71
CA ARG A 213 11.78 -6.65 10.95
C ARG A 213 11.92 -7.47 9.69
N GLU A 214 11.38 -6.99 8.59
CA GLU A 214 11.55 -7.62 7.27
C GLU A 214 13.03 -7.77 6.89
N TYR A 215 13.85 -6.73 7.13
CA TYR A 215 15.28 -6.81 6.85
C TYR A 215 15.98 -7.88 7.71
N PHE A 216 15.57 -8.06 8.96
CA PHE A 216 16.14 -9.11 9.81
C PHE A 216 15.69 -10.51 9.39
N ALA A 217 14.45 -10.66 8.91
CA ALA A 217 13.96 -11.91 8.34
C ALA A 217 14.70 -12.25 7.03
N ASP A 218 14.94 -11.25 6.16
CA ASP A 218 15.76 -11.42 4.95
C ASP A 218 17.21 -11.83 5.28
N GLU A 219 17.85 -11.15 6.25
CA GLU A 219 19.20 -11.48 6.69
C GLU A 219 19.26 -12.90 7.23
N TYR A 220 18.27 -13.32 8.03
CA TYR A 220 18.17 -14.68 8.52
C TYR A 220 17.98 -15.70 7.39
N ALA A 221 17.13 -15.40 6.41
CA ALA A 221 16.92 -16.28 5.25
C ALA A 221 18.22 -16.50 4.46
N VAL A 222 19.00 -15.44 4.26
CA VAL A 222 20.32 -15.53 3.62
C VAL A 222 21.30 -16.32 4.48
N GLU A 223 21.30 -16.11 5.80
CA GLU A 223 22.17 -16.85 6.75
C GLU A 223 21.85 -18.36 6.73
N ALA A 224 20.57 -18.72 6.77
CA ALA A 224 20.13 -20.12 6.82
C ALA A 224 20.36 -20.87 5.50
N THR A 225 20.13 -20.21 4.36
CA THR A 225 20.27 -20.83 3.04
C THR A 225 21.65 -20.67 2.43
N LYS A 226 22.45 -19.69 2.89
CA LYS A 226 23.71 -19.25 2.27
C LYS A 226 23.57 -18.92 0.77
N ASN A 227 22.36 -18.59 0.36
CA ASN A 227 22.00 -18.33 -1.03
C ASN A 227 21.18 -17.04 -1.18
N PRO A 228 21.83 -15.85 -1.16
CA PRO A 228 21.15 -14.57 -1.31
C PRO A 228 20.42 -14.43 -2.65
N GLU A 229 20.94 -15.05 -3.73
CA GLU A 229 20.31 -15.02 -5.04
C GLU A 229 18.94 -15.70 -5.04
N ALA A 230 18.81 -16.84 -4.34
CA ALA A 230 17.54 -17.56 -4.25
C ALA A 230 16.45 -16.69 -3.59
N LEU A 231 16.76 -15.96 -2.52
CA LEU A 231 15.81 -15.04 -1.90
C LEU A 231 15.46 -13.87 -2.84
N SER A 232 16.46 -13.29 -3.51
CA SER A 232 16.23 -12.17 -4.46
C SER A 232 15.33 -12.60 -5.61
N ARG A 233 15.56 -13.78 -6.18
CA ARG A 233 14.72 -14.34 -7.26
C ARG A 233 13.32 -14.64 -6.76
N ALA A 234 13.18 -15.27 -5.58
CA ALA A 234 11.89 -15.56 -4.97
C ALA A 234 11.05 -14.29 -4.77
N LEU A 235 11.66 -13.21 -4.24
CA LEU A 235 10.99 -11.93 -4.05
C LEU A 235 10.43 -11.37 -5.38
N ILE A 236 11.18 -11.46 -6.46
CA ILE A 236 10.75 -11.00 -7.79
C ILE A 236 9.66 -11.92 -8.36
N GLN A 237 9.84 -13.23 -8.29
CA GLN A 237 8.90 -14.20 -8.85
C GLN A 237 7.55 -14.20 -8.13
N ILE A 238 7.54 -14.10 -6.79
CA ILE A 238 6.29 -13.98 -6.03
C ILE A 238 5.53 -12.71 -6.41
N GLY A 239 6.23 -11.59 -6.52
CA GLY A 239 5.63 -10.35 -6.99
C GLY A 239 5.00 -10.51 -8.38
N PHE A 240 5.69 -11.17 -9.33
CA PHE A 240 5.17 -11.47 -10.67
C PHE A 240 3.96 -12.41 -10.62
N GLY A 241 4.04 -13.50 -9.88
CA GLY A 241 2.93 -14.44 -9.72
C GLY A 241 1.68 -13.80 -9.14
N LEU A 242 1.83 -12.90 -8.17
CA LEU A 242 0.72 -12.11 -7.63
C LEU A 242 0.10 -11.17 -8.68
N SER A 243 0.83 -10.77 -9.69
CA SER A 243 0.36 -9.88 -10.76
C SER A 243 -0.30 -10.63 -11.91
N THR A 244 0.16 -11.85 -12.24
CA THR A 244 -0.23 -12.61 -13.44
C THR A 244 -1.20 -13.75 -13.16
N HIS A 245 -1.07 -14.48 -12.03
CA HIS A 245 -1.88 -15.67 -11.72
C HIS A 245 -3.31 -15.36 -11.25
N ALA A 246 -3.69 -14.17 -11.38
CA ALA A 246 -4.98 -13.69 -10.96
C ALA A 246 -6.16 -14.22 -11.79
N ASP A 247 -5.96 -14.86 -12.93
CA ASP A 247 -7.02 -15.21 -13.90
C ASP A 247 -7.26 -16.72 -14.11
N THR A 248 -6.68 -17.59 -13.31
CA THR A 248 -6.88 -19.02 -13.48
C THR A 248 -8.25 -19.52 -12.97
N LYS A 249 -8.76 -20.58 -13.59
CA LYS A 249 -10.08 -21.21 -13.37
C LYS A 249 -10.41 -21.57 -11.92
N ASP A 250 -9.44 -21.55 -11.01
CA ASP A 250 -9.59 -21.89 -9.59
C ASP A 250 -10.35 -20.84 -8.76
N ARG A 251 -10.58 -19.66 -9.30
CA ARG A 251 -11.29 -18.55 -8.66
C ARG A 251 -12.80 -18.69 -8.51
N LYS A 252 -13.42 -19.69 -9.10
CA LYS A 252 -14.85 -19.99 -8.87
C LYS A 252 -15.16 -20.41 -7.43
N ARG A 253 -14.16 -20.59 -6.57
CA ARG A 253 -14.32 -21.02 -5.18
C ARG A 253 -14.13 -19.91 -4.13
N GLY A 254 -14.33 -18.67 -4.50
CA GLY A 254 -14.70 -17.56 -3.61
C GLY A 254 -13.74 -17.25 -2.47
N MET A 255 -13.54 -16.08 -2.37
CA MET A 255 -12.93 -15.16 -1.40
C MET A 255 -11.56 -14.66 -1.85
N SER A 256 -11.60 -13.39 -2.11
CA SER A 256 -10.56 -12.54 -2.61
C SER A 256 -9.19 -12.82 -1.98
N ALA A 257 -8.20 -13.05 -2.83
CA ALA A 257 -6.77 -12.99 -2.48
C ALA A 257 -6.40 -11.71 -1.68
N SER A 258 -7.27 -10.69 -1.67
CA SER A 258 -7.03 -9.42 -0.99
C SER A 258 -6.93 -9.53 0.53
N SER A 259 -7.58 -10.50 1.17
CA SER A 259 -7.54 -10.64 2.63
C SER A 259 -6.38 -11.53 3.12
N THR A 260 -5.89 -12.47 2.31
CA THR A 260 -4.63 -13.19 2.58
C THR A 260 -3.41 -12.33 2.33
N ASN A 261 -3.55 -11.31 1.48
CA ASN A 261 -2.48 -10.40 1.12
C ASN A 261 -2.04 -9.47 2.27
N ALA A 262 -2.91 -9.22 3.24
CA ALA A 262 -2.55 -8.45 4.44
C ALA A 262 -1.65 -9.22 5.42
N MET A 263 -1.56 -10.55 5.27
CA MET A 263 -0.78 -11.43 6.16
C MET A 263 0.45 -12.04 5.47
N GLY A 264 0.69 -11.75 4.18
CA GLY A 264 1.74 -12.40 3.40
C GLY A 264 3.06 -11.63 3.39
N ILE A 265 4.06 -12.28 2.80
CA ILE A 265 5.45 -11.81 2.61
C ILE A 265 5.55 -10.46 1.87
N PHE A 266 4.45 -10.01 1.25
CA PHE A 266 4.38 -8.82 0.41
C PHE A 266 3.13 -7.97 0.64
N ASP A 267 3.31 -6.66 0.62
CA ASP A 267 2.25 -5.73 0.25
C ASP A 267 1.96 -5.89 -1.24
N THR A 268 0.78 -6.44 -1.58
CA THR A 268 0.36 -6.70 -2.97
C THR A 268 0.36 -5.46 -3.86
N LYS A 269 0.18 -4.26 -3.29
CA LYS A 269 0.26 -3.02 -4.06
C LYS A 269 1.72 -2.69 -4.43
N ALA A 270 2.65 -2.89 -3.50
CA ALA A 270 4.08 -2.69 -3.77
C ALA A 270 4.63 -3.76 -4.74
N SER A 271 4.18 -5.01 -4.62
CA SER A 271 4.61 -6.11 -5.50
C SER A 271 4.21 -5.91 -6.94
N LYS A 272 2.97 -5.46 -7.18
CA LYS A 272 2.48 -5.15 -8.53
C LYS A 272 3.30 -4.06 -9.23
N SER A 273 3.97 -3.19 -8.46
CA SER A 273 4.67 -2.04 -9.02
C SER A 273 5.94 -2.39 -9.78
N LEU A 274 6.63 -3.46 -9.37
CA LEU A 274 7.99 -3.72 -9.83
C LEU A 274 8.10 -4.84 -10.86
N VAL A 275 7.22 -5.81 -10.73
CA VAL A 275 7.45 -7.13 -11.29
C VAL A 275 6.88 -7.28 -12.69
N VAL A 276 6.00 -6.35 -13.07
CA VAL A 276 5.29 -6.39 -14.35
C VAL A 276 6.25 -6.31 -15.56
N SER A 277 7.47 -5.79 -15.34
CA SER A 277 8.47 -5.61 -16.41
C SER A 277 9.74 -6.45 -16.28
N CYS A 278 9.82 -7.32 -15.27
CA CYS A 278 11.06 -8.03 -14.98
C CYS A 278 11.26 -9.30 -15.82
N PHE A 279 10.26 -9.69 -16.61
CA PHE A 279 10.29 -10.93 -17.37
C PHE A 279 10.25 -10.65 -18.86
N VAL A 280 11.26 -11.15 -19.57
CA VAL A 280 11.32 -11.21 -21.03
C VAL A 280 11.38 -12.70 -21.38
N ASP A 281 10.45 -13.18 -22.21
CA ASP A 281 10.35 -14.58 -22.61
C ASP A 281 10.31 -15.60 -21.45
N GLY A 282 9.76 -15.19 -20.30
CA GLY A 282 9.68 -16.03 -19.09
C GLY A 282 10.95 -16.06 -18.23
N GLU A 283 12.01 -15.36 -18.63
CA GLU A 283 13.27 -15.23 -17.89
C GLU A 283 13.38 -13.86 -17.21
N ILE A 284 14.07 -13.83 -16.07
CA ILE A 284 14.30 -12.59 -15.30
C ILE A 284 15.39 -11.74 -16.00
N ASP A 285 15.00 -10.59 -16.56
CA ASP A 285 15.96 -9.61 -17.10
C ASP A 285 16.44 -8.65 -16.01
N LYS A 286 17.69 -8.80 -15.61
CA LYS A 286 18.35 -7.98 -14.58
C LYS A 286 18.46 -6.50 -14.97
N THR A 287 18.54 -6.18 -16.26
CA THR A 287 18.64 -4.80 -16.76
C THR A 287 17.30 -4.09 -16.63
N HIS A 288 16.23 -4.76 -17.02
CA HIS A 288 14.87 -4.23 -16.86
C HIS A 288 14.54 -4.01 -15.37
N ILE A 289 14.87 -4.98 -14.50
CA ILE A 289 14.73 -4.84 -13.05
C ILE A 289 15.46 -3.60 -12.55
N LYS A 290 16.75 -3.46 -12.87
CA LYS A 290 17.59 -2.33 -12.45
C LYS A 290 16.98 -1.00 -12.87
N ASN A 291 16.46 -0.90 -14.07
CA ASN A 291 15.83 0.30 -14.59
C ASN A 291 14.49 0.61 -13.92
N ALA A 292 13.62 -0.37 -13.78
CA ALA A 292 12.32 -0.20 -13.12
C ALA A 292 12.46 0.19 -11.63
N MET A 293 13.52 -0.29 -10.97
CA MET A 293 13.82 0.01 -9.55
C MET A 293 14.34 1.42 -9.30
N LYS A 294 14.81 2.14 -10.32
CA LYS A 294 15.25 3.54 -10.17
C LYS A 294 14.18 4.42 -9.53
N TRP A 295 12.93 4.24 -9.93
CA TRP A 295 11.83 4.98 -9.35
C TRP A 295 11.67 4.72 -7.85
N GLU A 296 11.67 3.46 -7.41
CA GLU A 296 11.55 3.11 -5.99
C GLU A 296 12.72 3.63 -5.16
N LEU A 297 13.94 3.59 -5.70
CA LEU A 297 15.14 4.02 -5.00
C LEU A 297 15.25 5.55 -4.91
N TRP A 298 14.78 6.28 -5.92
CA TRP A 298 15.07 7.70 -6.07
C TRP A 298 13.87 8.62 -5.86
N ASN A 299 12.67 8.22 -6.34
CA ASN A 299 11.51 9.08 -6.28
C ASN A 299 11.01 9.25 -4.84
N THR A 300 10.67 10.48 -4.46
CA THR A 300 10.18 10.78 -3.11
C THR A 300 8.78 10.23 -2.87
N TRP A 301 7.94 10.08 -3.92
CA TRP A 301 6.65 9.42 -3.80
C TRP A 301 6.77 7.94 -3.41
N ALA A 302 7.78 7.23 -3.91
CA ALA A 302 8.02 5.86 -3.49
C ALA A 302 8.25 5.76 -1.99
N LYS A 303 9.05 6.69 -1.42
CA LYS A 303 9.26 6.78 0.04
C LYS A 303 7.97 7.13 0.78
N TRP A 304 7.13 8.00 0.23
CA TRP A 304 5.84 8.35 0.80
C TRP A 304 4.90 7.14 0.85
N TYR A 305 4.83 6.33 -0.22
CA TYR A 305 4.05 5.11 -0.23
C TYR A 305 4.59 4.06 0.74
N GLU A 306 5.92 3.94 0.84
CA GLU A 306 6.57 3.04 1.80
C GLU A 306 6.22 3.41 3.26
N LEU A 307 6.09 4.69 3.59
CA LEU A 307 5.67 5.11 4.93
C LEU A 307 4.33 4.51 5.35
N ASN A 308 3.43 4.26 4.40
CA ASN A 308 2.10 3.68 4.62
C ASN A 308 2.05 2.16 4.38
N SER A 309 3.20 1.51 4.21
CA SER A 309 3.33 0.07 3.98
C SER A 309 3.91 -0.65 5.19
N THR A 310 3.46 -1.87 5.42
CA THR A 310 4.02 -2.79 6.43
C THR A 310 5.34 -3.41 5.98
N HIS A 311 5.61 -3.45 4.67
CA HIS A 311 6.82 -4.02 4.08
C HIS A 311 7.67 -2.94 3.42
N PRO A 312 9.01 -3.09 3.41
CA PRO A 312 9.89 -2.22 2.64
C PRO A 312 9.68 -2.40 1.14
N LEU A 313 10.05 -1.39 0.37
CA LEU A 313 10.10 -1.52 -1.09
C LEU A 313 11.01 -2.67 -1.51
N ILE A 314 10.61 -3.44 -2.53
CA ILE A 314 11.35 -4.61 -3.00
C ILE A 314 12.77 -4.23 -3.42
N SER A 315 12.94 -3.10 -4.10
CA SER A 315 14.25 -2.57 -4.49
C SER A 315 15.20 -2.38 -3.31
N LYS A 316 14.70 -1.96 -2.15
CA LYS A 316 15.49 -1.79 -0.93
C LYS A 316 15.84 -3.13 -0.29
N ARG A 317 14.90 -4.09 -0.29
CA ARG A 317 15.17 -5.46 0.18
C ARG A 317 16.25 -6.11 -0.67
N LEU A 318 16.11 -6.07 -2.01
CA LEU A 318 17.13 -6.60 -2.92
C LEU A 318 18.50 -5.93 -2.73
N GLN A 319 18.52 -4.60 -2.56
CA GLN A 319 19.77 -3.89 -2.27
C GLN A 319 20.40 -4.33 -0.94
N ALA A 320 19.60 -4.60 0.09
CA ALA A 320 20.08 -5.11 1.37
C ALA A 320 20.62 -6.54 1.24
N ILE A 321 19.92 -7.42 0.52
CA ILE A 321 20.34 -8.80 0.24
C ILE A 321 21.64 -8.82 -0.58
N ASP A 322 21.76 -7.97 -1.61
CA ASP A 322 22.96 -7.85 -2.45
C ASP A 322 24.20 -7.44 -1.65
N ARG A 323 24.04 -6.62 -0.59
CA ARG A 323 25.14 -6.27 0.31
C ARG A 323 25.66 -7.45 1.16
N LEU A 324 24.81 -8.46 1.37
CA LEU A 324 25.19 -9.68 2.10
C LEU A 324 25.89 -10.69 1.19
N ALA A 325 25.65 -10.67 -0.12
CA ALA A 325 26.13 -11.67 -1.08
C ALA A 325 27.67 -11.91 -1.00
N PRO A 326 28.55 -10.90 -0.89
CA PRO A 326 29.99 -11.11 -0.80
C PRO A 326 30.42 -11.92 0.44
N GLN A 327 29.68 -11.85 1.56
CA GLN A 327 29.96 -12.61 2.78
C GLN A 327 29.82 -14.13 2.57
N TYR A 328 29.05 -14.53 1.54
CA TYR A 328 28.82 -15.93 1.17
C TYR A 328 29.56 -16.32 -0.12
N GLY A 329 30.53 -15.50 -0.57
CA GLY A 329 31.28 -15.75 -1.80
C GLY A 329 30.45 -15.67 -3.08
N ARG A 330 29.33 -14.93 -3.06
CA ARG A 330 28.42 -14.77 -4.18
C ARG A 330 28.50 -13.34 -4.73
N ALA A 331 28.27 -13.21 -6.04
CA ALA A 331 28.08 -11.88 -6.64
C ALA A 331 26.70 -11.31 -6.30
N PRO A 332 26.55 -9.97 -6.21
CA PRO A 332 25.26 -9.33 -6.10
C PRO A 332 24.33 -9.72 -7.25
N PHE A 333 23.06 -9.95 -6.96
CA PHE A 333 22.08 -10.40 -7.97
C PHE A 333 21.80 -9.32 -9.02
N VAL A 334 21.53 -8.07 -8.60
CA VAL A 334 21.20 -6.97 -9.50
C VAL A 334 22.35 -5.97 -9.67
N ASN A 335 23.26 -5.86 -8.70
CA ASN A 335 24.32 -4.87 -8.65
C ASN A 335 23.81 -3.43 -8.82
N PHE A 336 23.28 -2.85 -7.74
CA PHE A 336 22.73 -1.49 -7.70
C PHE A 336 23.81 -0.38 -7.63
N ASP A 337 24.85 -0.46 -8.43
CA ASP A 337 25.78 0.65 -8.59
C ASP A 337 25.12 1.76 -9.43
N LEU A 338 24.18 2.45 -8.79
CA LEU A 338 23.38 3.49 -9.39
C LEU A 338 23.59 4.79 -8.62
N GLN A 339 24.21 5.77 -9.26
CA GLN A 339 24.28 7.12 -8.72
C GLN A 339 22.94 7.83 -8.99
N LYS A 340 22.39 8.43 -7.95
CA LYS A 340 21.19 9.25 -8.05
C LYS A 340 21.54 10.54 -8.81
N PRO A 341 20.94 10.81 -9.98
CA PRO A 341 21.34 11.93 -10.81
C PRO A 341 20.99 13.30 -10.21
N GLU A 342 19.87 13.39 -9.48
CA GLU A 342 19.37 14.65 -8.91
C GLU A 342 18.46 14.40 -7.70
N SER A 343 18.08 15.45 -6.99
CA SER A 343 17.05 15.39 -5.95
C SER A 343 15.66 15.43 -6.59
N TYR A 344 14.74 14.59 -6.15
CA TYR A 344 13.32 14.59 -6.57
C TYR A 344 12.40 15.16 -5.47
N LEU A 345 12.98 15.85 -4.48
CA LEU A 345 12.23 16.38 -3.35
C LEU A 345 11.43 17.64 -3.74
N ASP A 346 12.03 18.50 -4.57
CA ASP A 346 11.40 19.70 -5.12
C ASP A 346 10.23 19.36 -6.05
N ASP A 347 10.37 18.30 -6.87
CA ASP A 347 9.29 17.78 -7.69
C ASP A 347 8.12 17.30 -6.83
N PHE A 348 8.40 16.56 -5.76
CA PHE A 348 7.40 16.08 -4.81
C PHE A 348 6.61 17.22 -4.15
N PHE A 349 7.28 18.23 -3.62
CA PHE A 349 6.60 19.37 -3.00
C PHE A 349 5.79 20.19 -3.99
N ARG A 350 6.31 20.38 -5.21
CA ARG A 350 5.58 21.05 -6.29
C ARG A 350 4.30 20.31 -6.66
N GLU A 351 4.37 19.00 -6.77
CA GLU A 351 3.21 18.15 -7.10
C GLU A 351 2.17 18.13 -5.98
N ILE A 352 2.60 18.09 -4.72
CA ILE A 352 1.70 18.27 -3.56
C ILE A 352 1.03 19.64 -3.60
N ALA A 353 1.81 20.71 -3.79
CA ALA A 353 1.27 22.06 -3.86
C ALA A 353 0.22 22.20 -4.97
N ILE A 354 0.52 21.73 -6.19
CA ILE A 354 -0.43 21.72 -7.30
C ILE A 354 -1.68 20.89 -6.97
N SER A 355 -1.51 19.77 -6.25
CA SER A 355 -2.63 18.90 -5.92
C SER A 355 -3.57 19.49 -4.87
N ILE A 356 -3.03 20.19 -3.86
CA ILE A 356 -3.77 20.67 -2.69
C ILE A 356 -4.26 22.12 -2.87
N ALA A 357 -3.54 22.95 -3.62
CA ALA A 357 -3.84 24.37 -3.75
C ALA A 357 -5.30 24.69 -4.14
N PRO A 358 -5.96 24.01 -5.10
CA PRO A 358 -7.37 24.27 -5.40
C PRO A 358 -8.29 24.02 -4.21
N VAL A 359 -8.01 22.98 -3.41
CA VAL A 359 -8.81 22.61 -2.24
C VAL A 359 -8.62 23.63 -1.12
N ILE A 360 -7.38 24.05 -0.86
CA ILE A 360 -7.09 25.10 0.15
C ILE A 360 -7.79 26.41 -0.21
N ALA A 361 -7.71 26.83 -1.48
CA ALA A 361 -8.38 28.04 -1.93
C ALA A 361 -9.91 27.96 -1.80
N PHE A 362 -10.50 26.78 -2.08
CA PHE A 362 -11.94 26.53 -1.90
C PHE A 362 -12.33 26.60 -0.41
N LEU A 363 -11.58 25.94 0.48
CA LEU A 363 -11.86 25.95 1.91
C LEU A 363 -11.68 27.34 2.50
N ALA A 364 -10.67 28.09 2.07
CA ALA A 364 -10.48 29.48 2.45
C ALA A 364 -11.67 30.36 2.03
N ALA A 365 -12.17 30.17 0.81
CA ALA A 365 -13.38 30.88 0.35
C ALA A 365 -14.59 30.56 1.23
N ALA A 366 -14.80 29.28 1.57
CA ALA A 366 -15.91 28.86 2.43
C ALA A 366 -15.81 29.44 3.84
N VAL A 367 -14.62 29.41 4.44
CA VAL A 367 -14.38 29.97 5.78
C VAL A 367 -14.59 31.50 5.78
N VAL A 368 -14.04 32.21 4.79
CA VAL A 368 -14.23 33.66 4.67
C VAL A 368 -15.70 34.01 4.48
N ALA A 369 -16.43 33.29 3.62
CA ALA A 369 -17.86 33.51 3.43
C ALA A 369 -18.65 33.31 4.75
N ALA A 370 -18.38 32.22 5.48
CA ALA A 370 -19.02 31.94 6.76
C ALA A 370 -18.74 33.02 7.82
N VAL A 371 -17.49 33.47 7.97
CA VAL A 371 -17.12 34.51 8.89
C VAL A 371 -17.79 35.84 8.55
N LEU A 372 -17.82 36.24 7.27
CA LEU A 372 -18.46 37.48 6.83
C LEU A 372 -19.98 37.44 7.02
N PHE A 373 -20.60 36.27 6.81
CA PHE A 373 -22.02 36.05 7.08
C PHE A 373 -22.35 36.20 8.56
N ILE A 374 -21.56 35.57 9.45
CA ILE A 374 -21.75 35.67 10.92
C ILE A 374 -21.55 37.10 11.41
N GLN A 375 -20.63 37.87 10.80
CA GLN A 375 -20.35 39.26 11.17
C GLN A 375 -21.27 40.25 10.46
N GLU A 376 -22.27 39.80 9.71
CA GLU A 376 -23.20 40.63 8.91
C GLU A 376 -22.51 41.59 7.93
N ARG A 377 -21.26 41.25 7.49
CA ARG A 377 -20.46 42.06 6.56
C ARG A 377 -20.65 41.60 5.10
N MET A 378 -21.90 41.61 4.64
CA MET A 378 -22.26 41.08 3.31
C MET A 378 -21.55 41.82 2.16
N GLY A 379 -21.28 43.13 2.32
CA GLY A 379 -20.55 43.93 1.30
C GLY A 379 -19.10 43.47 1.03
N LEU A 380 -18.53 42.56 1.84
CA LEU A 380 -17.20 41.97 1.65
C LEU A 380 -17.22 40.56 1.05
N LEU A 381 -18.37 40.00 0.71
CA LEU A 381 -18.50 38.66 0.13
C LEU A 381 -17.75 38.51 -1.20
N TRP A 382 -17.45 39.62 -1.89
CA TRP A 382 -16.62 39.59 -3.09
C TRP A 382 -15.23 38.96 -2.84
N VAL A 383 -14.69 39.05 -1.60
CA VAL A 383 -13.41 38.43 -1.23
C VAL A 383 -13.52 36.89 -1.32
N ALA A 384 -14.61 36.31 -0.79
CA ALA A 384 -14.87 34.88 -0.90
C ALA A 384 -15.08 34.45 -2.37
N ALA A 385 -15.80 35.26 -3.17
CA ALA A 385 -16.01 35.00 -4.59
C ALA A 385 -14.69 35.03 -5.39
N VAL A 386 -13.78 35.95 -5.10
CA VAL A 386 -12.43 35.98 -5.70
C VAL A 386 -11.64 34.73 -5.34
N LEU A 387 -11.68 34.25 -4.10
CA LEU A 387 -11.03 33.01 -3.69
C LEU A 387 -11.62 31.78 -4.40
N LEU A 388 -12.94 31.75 -4.70
CA LEU A 388 -13.53 30.71 -5.54
C LEU A 388 -13.01 30.73 -6.98
N ILE A 389 -12.82 31.92 -7.56
CA ILE A 389 -12.22 32.06 -8.89
C ILE A 389 -10.77 31.56 -8.86
N VAL A 390 -10.00 31.92 -7.84
CA VAL A 390 -8.62 31.41 -7.66
C VAL A 390 -8.62 29.89 -7.58
N SER A 391 -9.52 29.29 -6.78
CA SER A 391 -9.67 27.84 -6.70
C SER A 391 -9.99 27.19 -8.05
N ALA A 392 -10.92 27.79 -8.81
CA ALA A 392 -11.29 27.29 -10.14
C ALA A 392 -10.12 27.35 -11.13
N VAL A 393 -9.37 28.46 -11.15
CA VAL A 393 -8.16 28.61 -11.99
C VAL A 393 -7.11 27.59 -11.59
N LEU A 394 -6.82 27.44 -10.30
CA LEU A 394 -5.89 26.44 -9.81
C LEU A 394 -6.33 25.02 -10.17
N SER A 395 -7.64 24.72 -10.14
CA SER A 395 -8.19 23.44 -10.59
C SER A 395 -7.95 23.17 -12.08
N LEU A 396 -8.05 24.20 -12.94
CA LEU A 396 -7.71 24.10 -14.36
C LEU A 396 -6.20 23.90 -14.58
N LEU A 397 -5.36 24.62 -13.84
CA LEU A 397 -3.91 24.47 -13.91
C LEU A 397 -3.47 23.06 -13.46
N LYS A 398 -4.03 22.57 -12.33
CA LYS A 398 -3.82 21.19 -11.88
C LYS A 398 -4.18 20.21 -12.99
N TYR A 399 -5.33 20.41 -13.65
CA TYR A 399 -5.79 19.50 -14.68
C TYR A 399 -4.88 19.48 -15.92
N ARG A 400 -4.38 20.63 -16.34
CA ARG A 400 -3.36 20.71 -17.42
C ARG A 400 -2.04 20.05 -17.05
N PHE A 401 -1.64 20.14 -15.79
CA PHE A 401 -0.43 19.50 -15.28
C PHE A 401 -0.60 17.97 -15.20
N THR A 402 -1.75 17.49 -14.72
CA THR A 402 -2.02 16.06 -14.54
C THR A 402 -2.33 15.35 -15.86
N HIS A 403 -2.85 16.07 -16.85
CA HIS A 403 -3.20 15.55 -18.18
C HIS A 403 -2.65 16.48 -19.27
N PRO A 404 -1.32 16.46 -19.50
CA PRO A 404 -0.72 17.26 -20.55
C PRO A 404 -1.31 16.85 -21.90
N ALA A 405 -1.70 17.86 -22.70
CA ALA A 405 -2.32 17.67 -24.03
C ALA A 405 -1.26 17.61 -25.16
N ASN A 406 -0.05 17.20 -24.82
CA ASN A 406 1.05 17.03 -25.78
C ASN A 406 0.79 15.83 -26.69
N ALA A 407 1.52 15.74 -27.78
CA ALA A 407 1.47 14.57 -28.66
C ALA A 407 1.81 13.31 -27.86
N TYR A 408 1.02 12.24 -28.04
CA TYR A 408 1.36 10.93 -27.49
C TYR A 408 2.59 10.41 -28.23
N HIS A 409 3.62 10.05 -27.47
CA HIS A 409 4.84 9.47 -28.01
C HIS A 409 4.77 7.97 -27.97
N GLU A 410 5.22 7.32 -29.03
CA GLU A 410 5.38 5.88 -29.04
C GLU A 410 6.39 5.47 -27.95
N ALA A 411 6.01 4.55 -27.10
CA ALA A 411 6.77 4.11 -25.95
C ALA A 411 6.68 2.58 -25.80
N THR A 412 7.61 2.02 -25.05
CA THR A 412 7.57 0.62 -24.59
C THR A 412 7.33 0.56 -23.09
N VAL A 413 6.83 -0.56 -22.60
CA VAL A 413 6.58 -0.76 -21.16
C VAL A 413 7.87 -0.57 -20.37
N ALA A 414 8.99 -1.21 -20.79
CA ALA A 414 10.28 -1.05 -20.11
C ALA A 414 10.78 0.39 -20.11
N GLY A 415 10.58 1.14 -21.22
CA GLY A 415 10.95 2.56 -21.32
C GLY A 415 10.19 3.41 -20.32
N LEU A 416 8.87 3.24 -20.20
CA LEU A 416 8.05 3.96 -19.23
C LEU A 416 8.43 3.63 -17.78
N LEU A 417 8.72 2.37 -17.49
CA LEU A 417 9.10 1.93 -16.15
C LEU A 417 10.48 2.43 -15.71
N ALA A 418 11.36 2.73 -16.67
CA ALA A 418 12.66 3.31 -16.41
C ALA A 418 12.61 4.79 -16.00
N GLU A 419 11.46 5.47 -16.21
CA GLU A 419 11.30 6.90 -15.94
C GLU A 419 11.15 7.21 -14.44
N PRO A 420 12.13 7.88 -13.82
CA PRO A 420 12.06 8.17 -12.38
C PRO A 420 11.19 9.37 -12.04
N LYS A 421 10.91 10.29 -13.00
CA LYS A 421 10.17 11.54 -12.79
C LYS A 421 8.66 11.42 -13.02
N VAL A 422 8.08 10.29 -12.72
CA VAL A 422 6.64 10.05 -12.84
C VAL A 422 6.02 9.82 -11.47
N SER A 423 4.75 10.21 -11.32
CA SER A 423 3.98 9.99 -10.08
C SER A 423 2.50 9.77 -10.39
N GLY A 424 1.67 9.62 -9.37
CA GLY A 424 0.22 9.65 -9.52
C GLY A 424 -0.33 11.01 -9.97
N ILE A 425 0.46 12.08 -9.86
CA ILE A 425 0.07 13.45 -10.23
C ILE A 425 0.73 13.87 -11.54
N ARG A 426 2.04 13.67 -11.68
CA ARG A 426 2.79 13.93 -12.91
C ARG A 426 2.72 12.72 -13.82
N SER A 427 2.05 12.86 -14.94
CA SER A 427 1.89 11.82 -15.95
C SER A 427 2.78 12.05 -17.17
N ILE A 428 2.97 10.99 -17.96
CA ILE A 428 3.67 11.00 -19.25
C ILE A 428 2.66 10.56 -20.32
N PRO A 429 2.33 11.42 -21.31
CA PRO A 429 1.48 11.01 -22.42
C PRO A 429 2.21 9.99 -23.30
N CYS A 430 1.60 8.83 -23.50
CA CYS A 430 2.21 7.71 -24.23
C CYS A 430 1.23 7.01 -25.17
N GLU A 431 1.80 6.41 -26.22
CA GLU A 431 1.14 5.43 -27.08
C GLU A 431 1.87 4.10 -26.93
N LEU A 432 1.13 3.04 -26.59
CA LEU A 432 1.65 1.68 -26.44
C LEU A 432 0.95 0.74 -27.43
N LYS A 433 1.72 -0.20 -27.96
CA LYS A 433 1.22 -1.29 -28.81
C LYS A 433 1.54 -2.62 -28.14
N GLY A 434 0.55 -3.49 -28.03
CA GLY A 434 0.74 -4.78 -27.38
C GLY A 434 -0.52 -5.62 -27.41
N THR A 435 -0.50 -6.77 -26.74
CA THR A 435 -1.63 -7.69 -26.63
C THR A 435 -2.31 -7.52 -25.27
N ILE A 436 -3.62 -7.49 -25.23
CA ILE A 436 -4.39 -7.47 -23.99
C ILE A 436 -4.47 -8.90 -23.44
N ILE A 437 -3.69 -9.19 -22.41
CA ILE A 437 -3.53 -10.55 -21.85
C ILE A 437 -4.47 -10.85 -20.68
N GLY A 438 -5.20 -9.86 -20.16
CA GLY A 438 -6.05 -10.06 -18.99
C GLY A 438 -6.80 -8.81 -18.54
N ARG A 439 -7.48 -8.93 -17.39
CA ARG A 439 -8.22 -7.85 -16.72
C ARG A 439 -7.47 -7.41 -15.46
N GLY A 440 -7.54 -6.13 -15.14
CA GLY A 440 -6.66 -5.45 -14.17
C GLY A 440 -6.64 -5.99 -12.75
N ASP A 441 -7.81 -6.26 -12.15
CA ASP A 441 -7.85 -6.96 -10.85
C ASP A 441 -8.31 -8.40 -11.04
N PRO A 442 -7.39 -9.32 -10.86
CA PRO A 442 -7.68 -10.71 -11.06
C PRO A 442 -8.79 -11.22 -10.12
N GLY A 443 -9.80 -11.91 -10.67
CA GLY A 443 -10.96 -12.49 -9.98
C GLY A 443 -12.09 -11.54 -9.65
N CYS A 444 -11.96 -10.27 -9.94
CA CYS A 444 -13.09 -9.36 -9.88
C CYS A 444 -13.86 -9.40 -11.22
N ILE A 445 -15.02 -10.07 -11.23
CA ILE A 445 -15.88 -10.16 -12.43
C ILE A 445 -16.31 -8.77 -12.92
N PHE A 446 -16.26 -7.77 -12.03
CA PHE A 446 -16.70 -6.40 -12.26
C PHE A 446 -15.53 -5.42 -12.46
N ASN A 447 -14.31 -5.90 -12.74
CA ASN A 447 -13.19 -5.02 -13.03
C ASN A 447 -13.20 -4.63 -14.52
N GLU A 448 -13.17 -3.35 -14.75
CA GLU A 448 -13.13 -2.69 -16.07
C GLU A 448 -11.72 -2.53 -16.64
N ASP A 449 -10.68 -2.65 -15.81
CA ASP A 449 -9.29 -2.45 -16.18
C ASP A 449 -8.72 -3.63 -16.99
N PHE A 450 -7.64 -3.37 -17.72
CA PHE A 450 -6.98 -4.36 -18.55
C PHE A 450 -5.51 -4.49 -18.19
N VAL A 451 -4.91 -5.56 -18.71
CA VAL A 451 -3.46 -5.80 -18.67
C VAL A 451 -2.96 -5.89 -20.10
N LEU A 452 -2.02 -5.02 -20.48
CA LEU A 452 -1.38 -5.02 -21.78
C LEU A 452 0.03 -5.56 -21.65
N GLN A 453 0.43 -6.44 -22.57
CA GLN A 453 1.76 -6.97 -22.73
C GLN A 453 2.34 -6.51 -24.05
N ASP A 454 3.55 -5.93 -24.03
CA ASP A 454 4.40 -5.74 -25.20
C ASP A 454 5.63 -6.66 -25.14
N ASP A 455 6.55 -6.54 -26.08
CA ASP A 455 7.79 -7.35 -26.13
C ASP A 455 8.75 -7.04 -24.96
N THR A 456 8.50 -5.98 -24.20
CA THR A 456 9.39 -5.49 -23.13
C THR A 456 8.82 -5.66 -21.74
N GLY A 457 7.53 -6.01 -21.60
CA GLY A 457 6.91 -6.19 -20.30
C GLY A 457 5.39 -6.09 -20.33
N ILE A 458 4.82 -5.95 -19.13
CA ILE A 458 3.37 -5.92 -18.89
C ILE A 458 3.03 -4.61 -18.16
N ILE A 459 1.88 -4.01 -18.45
CA ILE A 459 1.39 -2.80 -17.77
C ILE A 459 -0.12 -2.82 -17.56
N PHE A 460 -0.59 -2.25 -16.46
CA PHE A 460 -2.01 -2.07 -16.19
C PHE A 460 -2.58 -0.89 -16.97
N LEU A 461 -3.80 -1.05 -17.45
CA LEU A 461 -4.56 -0.02 -18.15
C LEU A 461 -5.80 0.32 -17.32
N ASP A 462 -5.87 1.56 -16.82
CA ASP A 462 -7.02 2.08 -16.05
C ASP A 462 -8.10 2.56 -17.04
N TYR A 463 -9.22 1.82 -17.09
CA TYR A 463 -10.39 2.16 -17.90
C TYR A 463 -11.47 2.78 -17.04
N ASN A 464 -11.58 4.09 -17.07
CA ASN A 464 -12.50 4.83 -16.21
C ASN A 464 -13.42 5.79 -16.99
N GLN A 465 -14.70 5.43 -17.14
CA GLN A 465 -15.74 6.31 -17.72
C GLN A 465 -16.34 7.21 -16.63
N PRO A 466 -16.94 8.37 -17.00
CA PRO A 466 -17.43 9.36 -16.04
C PRO A 466 -18.51 8.86 -15.07
N LEU A 467 -19.27 7.85 -15.47
CA LEU A 467 -20.32 7.25 -14.64
C LEU A 467 -19.94 5.83 -14.24
N PHE A 468 -19.85 5.58 -12.94
CA PHE A 468 -19.54 4.27 -12.37
C PHE A 468 -20.37 3.12 -12.96
N ILE A 469 -21.66 3.36 -13.21
CA ILE A 469 -22.56 2.37 -13.82
C ILE A 469 -22.07 1.98 -15.22
N LEU A 470 -21.56 2.91 -16.03
CA LEU A 470 -21.05 2.62 -17.37
C LEU A 470 -19.80 1.72 -17.32
N ASN A 471 -18.95 1.92 -16.32
CA ASN A 471 -17.80 1.04 -16.09
C ASN A 471 -18.24 -0.39 -15.79
N LYS A 472 -19.23 -0.56 -14.91
CA LYS A 472 -19.76 -1.88 -14.55
C LYS A 472 -20.47 -2.58 -15.71
N ILE A 473 -21.25 -1.83 -16.50
CA ILE A 473 -21.90 -2.36 -17.73
C ILE A 473 -20.81 -2.79 -18.73
N PHE A 474 -19.78 -1.96 -18.93
CA PHE A 474 -18.69 -2.31 -19.82
C PHE A 474 -17.93 -3.56 -19.32
N ALA A 475 -17.64 -3.63 -18.04
CA ALA A 475 -16.96 -4.77 -17.41
C ALA A 475 -17.73 -6.09 -17.62
N LEU A 476 -19.08 -6.05 -17.51
CA LEU A 476 -19.93 -7.23 -17.64
C LEU A 476 -20.07 -7.71 -19.08
N PHE A 477 -20.30 -6.80 -20.04
CA PHE A 477 -20.80 -7.17 -21.37
C PHE A 477 -19.75 -7.02 -22.48
N ARG A 478 -18.75 -6.14 -22.35
CA ARG A 478 -17.85 -5.77 -23.44
C ARG A 478 -16.36 -5.90 -23.17
N ALA A 479 -15.96 -6.09 -21.92
CA ALA A 479 -14.53 -6.18 -21.60
C ALA A 479 -13.89 -7.47 -22.16
N LYS A 480 -14.65 -8.56 -22.26
CA LYS A 480 -14.18 -9.84 -22.82
C LYS A 480 -13.81 -9.76 -24.31
N ASP A 481 -14.46 -8.87 -25.06
CA ASP A 481 -14.24 -8.74 -26.50
C ASP A 481 -12.85 -8.21 -26.87
N ASN A 482 -12.11 -7.67 -25.89
CA ASN A 482 -10.79 -7.11 -26.12
C ASN A 482 -9.66 -8.07 -25.68
N LEU A 483 -9.98 -9.19 -25.02
CA LEU A 483 -8.95 -10.15 -24.56
C LEU A 483 -8.30 -10.87 -25.74
N ASP A 484 -7.02 -11.14 -25.60
CA ASP A 484 -6.17 -11.83 -26.60
C ASP A 484 -6.10 -11.09 -27.95
N GLN A 485 -6.43 -9.79 -27.97
CA GLN A 485 -6.32 -8.96 -29.16
C GLN A 485 -5.12 -8.00 -29.06
N THR A 486 -4.47 -7.81 -30.21
CA THR A 486 -3.48 -6.73 -30.35
C THR A 486 -4.22 -5.38 -30.28
N ALA A 487 -3.73 -4.49 -29.43
CA ALA A 487 -4.33 -3.18 -29.21
C ALA A 487 -3.26 -2.08 -29.29
N THR A 488 -3.68 -0.91 -29.80
CA THR A 488 -2.95 0.34 -29.65
C THR A 488 -3.70 1.19 -28.63
N VAL A 489 -3.01 1.59 -27.56
CA VAL A 489 -3.58 2.39 -26.49
C VAL A 489 -2.89 3.72 -26.38
N ARG A 490 -3.67 4.80 -26.18
CA ARG A 490 -3.15 6.14 -25.88
C ARG A 490 -3.68 6.58 -24.54
N GLY A 491 -2.80 7.18 -23.73
CA GLY A 491 -3.16 7.62 -22.40
C GLY A 491 -2.03 8.30 -21.67
N TRP A 492 -2.14 8.37 -20.38
CA TRP A 492 -1.17 8.99 -19.49
C TRP A 492 -0.58 7.93 -18.56
N TYR A 493 0.70 7.64 -18.74
CA TYR A 493 1.45 6.79 -17.83
C TYR A 493 1.59 7.46 -16.46
N ARG A 494 1.29 6.73 -15.41
CA ARG A 494 1.38 7.14 -14.00
C ARG A 494 2.00 6.05 -13.14
N ARG A 495 2.49 6.44 -11.97
CA ARG A 495 3.00 5.50 -10.96
C ARG A 495 2.56 5.90 -9.56
N SER A 496 1.77 5.02 -8.86
CA SER A 496 1.11 5.36 -7.60
C SER A 496 0.64 4.11 -6.81
N PRO A 497 1.43 3.42 -6.08
CA PRO A 497 2.79 2.91 -6.34
C PRO A 497 2.86 2.01 -7.57
N VAL A 498 1.71 1.41 -7.98
CA VAL A 498 1.61 0.56 -9.17
C VAL A 498 1.75 1.42 -10.42
N PRO A 499 2.56 1.00 -11.41
CA PRO A 499 2.58 1.63 -12.71
C PRO A 499 1.31 1.29 -13.51
N TYR A 500 0.68 2.29 -14.10
CA TYR A 500 -0.50 2.11 -14.94
C TYR A 500 -0.61 3.20 -16.00
N VAL A 501 -1.37 2.93 -17.04
CA VAL A 501 -1.74 3.92 -18.04
C VAL A 501 -3.22 4.27 -17.87
N GLU A 502 -3.50 5.51 -17.50
CA GLU A 502 -4.86 6.06 -17.54
C GLU A 502 -5.28 6.22 -19.00
N LEU A 503 -6.25 5.41 -19.43
CA LEU A 503 -6.63 5.30 -20.84
C LEU A 503 -7.37 6.53 -21.33
N TYR A 504 -6.97 7.03 -22.51
CA TYR A 504 -7.72 8.00 -23.29
C TYR A 504 -8.43 7.35 -24.49
N THR A 505 -7.71 6.50 -25.23
CA THR A 505 -8.27 5.71 -26.33
C THR A 505 -7.67 4.32 -26.33
N ILE A 506 -8.48 3.35 -26.73
CA ILE A 506 -8.06 1.97 -26.99
C ILE A 506 -8.57 1.57 -28.37
N GLU A 507 -7.67 1.10 -29.22
CA GLU A 507 -7.98 0.56 -30.53
C GLU A 507 -7.64 -0.93 -30.53
N ALA A 508 -8.66 -1.78 -30.66
CA ALA A 508 -8.55 -3.24 -30.69
C ALA A 508 -9.56 -3.80 -31.67
N GLY A 509 -9.17 -4.83 -32.45
CA GLY A 509 -10.06 -5.46 -33.44
C GLY A 509 -10.63 -4.48 -34.47
N GLY A 510 -9.88 -3.46 -34.88
CA GLY A 510 -10.33 -2.44 -35.85
C GLY A 510 -11.38 -1.46 -35.31
N LYS A 511 -11.63 -1.45 -33.99
CA LYS A 511 -12.58 -0.53 -33.33
C LYS A 511 -11.86 0.36 -32.36
N THR A 512 -12.01 1.68 -32.51
CA THR A 512 -11.50 2.67 -31.57
C THR A 512 -12.56 3.02 -30.53
N LYS A 513 -12.25 2.83 -29.25
CA LYS A 513 -13.09 3.23 -28.11
C LYS A 513 -12.42 4.41 -27.41
N LYS A 514 -13.19 5.48 -27.18
CA LYS A 514 -12.73 6.68 -26.47
C LYS A 514 -13.28 6.71 -25.05
N ILE A 515 -12.42 7.10 -24.11
CA ILE A 515 -12.78 7.31 -22.71
C ILE A 515 -13.12 8.79 -22.51
N PHE A 516 -14.32 9.06 -21.98
CA PHE A 516 -14.88 10.42 -21.90
C PHE A 516 -14.52 11.16 -20.61
N THR A 517 -13.98 10.47 -19.60
CA THR A 517 -13.65 11.03 -18.28
C THR A 517 -12.78 12.27 -18.38
N TYR A 518 -11.78 12.24 -19.27
CA TYR A 518 -10.95 13.41 -19.54
C TYR A 518 -11.77 14.59 -20.07
N GLY A 519 -12.63 14.37 -21.07
CA GLY A 519 -13.46 15.45 -21.66
C GLY A 519 -14.44 16.03 -20.63
N VAL A 520 -15.16 15.18 -19.92
CA VAL A 520 -16.11 15.57 -18.87
C VAL A 520 -15.38 16.32 -17.74
N GLY A 521 -14.26 15.81 -17.28
CA GLY A 521 -13.46 16.47 -16.27
C GLY A 521 -13.00 17.88 -16.67
N LYS A 522 -12.66 18.08 -17.93
CA LYS A 522 -12.30 19.40 -18.48
C LYS A 522 -13.52 20.34 -18.49
N VAL A 523 -14.66 19.88 -18.98
CA VAL A 523 -15.90 20.67 -19.04
C VAL A 523 -16.36 21.09 -17.65
N LEU A 524 -16.36 20.18 -16.67
CA LEU A 524 -16.76 20.48 -15.29
C LEU A 524 -15.88 21.56 -14.64
N ARG A 525 -14.58 21.62 -14.94
CA ARG A 525 -13.69 22.64 -14.40
C ARG A 525 -13.90 24.00 -15.06
N TRP A 526 -14.21 24.04 -16.35
CA TRP A 526 -14.63 25.27 -17.01
C TRP A 526 -15.97 25.76 -16.46
N LEU A 527 -16.94 24.86 -16.26
CA LEU A 527 -18.21 25.21 -15.63
C LEU A 527 -18.02 25.76 -14.23
N TYR A 528 -17.11 25.16 -13.44
CA TYR A 528 -16.77 25.68 -12.11
C TYR A 528 -16.23 27.12 -12.17
N LEU A 529 -15.35 27.41 -13.12
CA LEU A 529 -14.84 28.79 -13.31
C LEU A 529 -15.96 29.76 -13.69
N VAL A 530 -16.84 29.39 -14.62
CA VAL A 530 -17.99 30.23 -15.03
C VAL A 530 -18.89 30.51 -13.83
N LEU A 531 -19.20 29.48 -13.01
CA LEU A 531 -20.02 29.65 -11.81
C LEU A 531 -19.35 30.53 -10.76
N ALA A 532 -18.04 30.41 -10.58
CA ALA A 532 -17.29 31.27 -9.66
C ALA A 532 -17.29 32.75 -10.09
N VAL A 533 -17.18 33.02 -11.40
CA VAL A 533 -17.28 34.38 -11.96
C VAL A 533 -18.71 34.91 -11.83
N ALA A 534 -19.72 34.08 -12.08
CA ALA A 534 -21.12 34.45 -11.91
C ALA A 534 -21.45 34.78 -10.44
N ALA A 535 -20.87 34.04 -9.48
CA ALA A 535 -21.02 34.34 -8.05
C ALA A 535 -20.41 35.71 -7.68
N LEU A 536 -19.27 36.07 -8.27
CA LEU A 536 -18.67 37.41 -8.06
C LEU A 536 -19.58 38.50 -8.63
N ALA A 537 -20.10 38.31 -9.86
CA ALA A 537 -21.04 39.27 -10.47
C ALA A 537 -22.31 39.45 -9.63
N ALA A 538 -22.89 38.34 -9.11
CA ALA A 538 -24.06 38.39 -8.25
C ALA A 538 -23.82 39.20 -6.95
N VAL A 539 -22.65 39.09 -6.33
CA VAL A 539 -22.31 39.88 -5.12
C VAL A 539 -22.29 41.39 -5.41
N PHE A 540 -21.94 41.82 -6.63
CA PHE A 540 -21.96 43.24 -6.99
C PHE A 540 -23.35 43.75 -7.42
N MET A 541 -24.31 42.84 -7.61
CA MET A 541 -25.71 43.20 -7.93
C MET A 541 -26.58 43.25 -6.67
N LEU A 542 -26.13 42.65 -5.58
CA LEU A 542 -26.76 42.70 -4.24
C LEU A 542 -26.23 43.90 -3.46
#